data_8688f7a01b1de01344b652b595b3d79d
#
_entry.id   8688f7a01b1de01344b652b595b3d79d
#
_cell.length_a   1.000
_cell.length_b   1.000
_cell.length_c   1.000
_cell.angle_alpha   90.00
_cell.angle_beta   90.00
_cell.angle_gamma   90.00
#
_symmetry.space_group_name_H-M   'P 1'
#
loop_
_entity.id
_entity.type
_entity.pdbx_description
1 polymer ?
#
loop_
_entity_poly.entity_id
_entity_poly.type
_entity_poly.pdbx_seq_one_letter_code
_entity_poly.pdbx_strand_id
1 'polypeptide(L)'
;MNEQTAAALRRAQARLDSLDLYPRPVSLRRVRIWHVRWLFRLPWFRRFAGYTMWPLILLREPLHETSDDLVCHELCHVWQMQHHPLRMPLSYLYRGYSANPYEVEARAAVDATRR
;
A
#
# COMPACT_ATOMS: atom_id res chain seq x y z
N MET A 1 6.00 5.70 -16.12
CA MET A 1 5.31 6.25 -14.93
C MET A 1 5.39 7.76 -14.99
N ASN A 2 4.27 8.44 -14.78
CA ASN A 2 4.28 9.89 -14.87
C ASN A 2 4.88 10.53 -13.61
N GLU A 3 5.14 11.82 -13.70
CA GLU A 3 5.83 12.55 -12.64
C GLU A 3 4.98 12.66 -11.36
N GLN A 4 3.67 12.81 -11.49
CA GLN A 4 2.78 12.88 -10.34
C GLN A 4 2.78 11.58 -9.55
N THR A 5 2.77 10.46 -10.26
CA THR A 5 2.83 9.14 -9.63
C THR A 5 4.17 8.94 -8.92
N ALA A 6 5.26 9.30 -9.59
CA ALA A 6 6.60 9.19 -8.99
C ALA A 6 6.72 10.07 -7.74
N ALA A 7 6.18 11.29 -7.79
CA ALA A 7 6.21 12.19 -6.64
C ALA A 7 5.39 11.66 -5.48
N ALA A 8 4.20 11.10 -5.74
CA ALA A 8 3.36 10.52 -4.69
C ALA A 8 4.05 9.34 -4.02
N LEU A 9 4.69 8.48 -4.80
CA LEU A 9 5.44 7.34 -4.27
C LEU A 9 6.64 7.80 -3.44
N ARG A 10 7.35 8.83 -3.87
CA ARG A 10 8.48 9.37 -3.10
C ARG A 10 8.03 9.98 -1.79
N ARG A 11 6.88 10.68 -1.75
CA ARG A 11 6.34 11.21 -0.50
C ARG A 11 6.00 10.08 0.47
N ALA A 12 5.36 9.02 -0.02
CA ALA A 12 5.05 7.86 0.80
C ALA A 12 6.32 7.15 1.28
N GLN A 13 7.30 7.00 0.39
CA GLN A 13 8.59 6.40 0.75
C GLN A 13 9.29 7.18 1.86
N ALA A 14 9.30 8.51 1.76
CA ALA A 14 9.93 9.35 2.79
C ALA A 14 9.25 9.15 4.15
N ARG A 15 7.92 9.01 4.18
CA ARG A 15 7.21 8.71 5.42
C ARG A 15 7.64 7.37 6.01
N LEU A 16 7.68 6.32 5.19
CA LEU A 16 8.05 4.99 5.65
C LEU A 16 9.52 4.88 6.03
N ASP A 17 10.39 5.63 5.36
CA ASP A 17 11.82 5.64 5.67
C ASP A 17 12.10 6.18 7.08
N SER A 18 11.18 6.96 7.64
CA SER A 18 11.32 7.46 9.01
C SER A 18 11.05 6.37 10.06
N LEU A 19 10.59 5.19 9.63
CA LEU A 19 10.25 4.07 10.52
C LEU A 19 11.23 2.92 10.32
N ASP A 20 11.48 2.19 11.40
CA ASP A 20 12.40 1.04 11.39
C ASP A 20 11.65 -0.30 11.39
N LEU A 21 10.64 -0.43 10.51
CA LEU A 21 9.82 -1.65 10.50
C LEU A 21 10.57 -2.84 9.92
N TYR A 22 11.42 -2.60 8.93
CA TYR A 22 12.15 -3.67 8.23
C TYR A 22 13.60 -3.25 7.99
N PRO A 23 14.53 -4.24 7.85
CA PRO A 23 15.96 -3.95 7.73
C PRO A 23 16.34 -3.14 6.50
N ARG A 24 15.61 -3.31 5.40
CA ARG A 24 15.89 -2.61 4.15
C ARG A 24 14.76 -1.63 3.85
N PRO A 25 15.09 -0.45 3.30
CA PRO A 25 14.04 0.51 2.93
C PRO A 25 13.16 -0.05 1.81
N VAL A 26 11.94 0.50 1.70
CA VAL A 26 11.04 0.08 0.64
C VAL A 26 11.63 0.48 -0.72
N SER A 27 11.61 -0.44 -1.68
CA SER A 27 12.09 -0.20 -3.03
C SER A 27 10.93 0.21 -3.93
N LEU A 28 11.09 1.30 -4.66
CA LEU A 28 10.10 1.77 -5.63
C LEU A 28 10.37 1.23 -7.05
N ARG A 29 11.43 0.46 -7.22
CA ARG A 29 11.97 0.11 -8.53
C ARG A 29 10.97 -0.49 -9.50
N ARG A 30 10.07 -1.35 -9.03
CA ARG A 30 9.07 -2.02 -9.87
C ARG A 30 7.65 -1.60 -9.54
N VAL A 31 7.48 -0.69 -8.62
CA VAL A 31 6.16 -0.29 -8.15
C VAL A 31 5.46 0.58 -9.19
N ARG A 32 4.21 0.24 -9.48
CA ARG A 32 3.35 1.00 -10.40
C ARG A 32 1.99 1.22 -9.74
N ILE A 33 1.38 2.35 -10.06
CA ILE A 33 0.04 2.67 -9.58
C ILE A 33 -0.91 2.64 -10.77
N TRP A 34 -1.98 1.86 -10.65
CA TRP A 34 -3.03 1.76 -11.67
C TRP A 34 -4.36 2.21 -11.10
N HIS A 35 -5.06 3.06 -11.82
CA HIS A 35 -6.42 3.44 -11.50
C HIS A 35 -7.37 2.48 -12.24
N VAL A 36 -8.10 1.65 -11.48
CA VAL A 36 -8.95 0.60 -12.04
C VAL A 36 -10.30 0.57 -11.31
N ARG A 37 -11.11 1.59 -11.54
CA ARG A 37 -12.38 1.74 -10.85
C ARG A 37 -13.29 0.50 -10.98
N TRP A 38 -13.31 -0.12 -12.16
CA TRP A 38 -14.20 -1.28 -12.41
C TRP A 38 -13.89 -2.44 -11.49
N LEU A 39 -12.62 -2.64 -11.12
CA LEU A 39 -12.23 -3.73 -10.21
C LEU A 39 -12.93 -3.57 -8.85
N PHE A 40 -13.02 -2.35 -8.37
CA PHE A 40 -13.59 -2.05 -7.05
C PHE A 40 -15.12 -2.07 -7.04
N ARG A 41 -15.76 -2.33 -8.17
CA ARG A 41 -17.19 -2.60 -8.26
C ARG A 41 -17.52 -4.06 -8.00
N LEU A 42 -16.53 -4.95 -8.07
CA LEU A 42 -16.72 -6.37 -7.77
C LEU A 42 -16.97 -6.56 -6.26
N PRO A 43 -17.86 -7.51 -5.87
CA PRO A 43 -18.24 -7.66 -4.46
C PRO A 43 -17.07 -7.81 -3.50
N TRP A 44 -16.02 -8.52 -3.90
CA TRP A 44 -14.83 -8.73 -3.09
C TRP A 44 -14.07 -7.44 -2.82
N PHE A 45 -14.02 -6.53 -3.80
CA PHE A 45 -13.20 -5.33 -3.74
C PHE A 45 -13.95 -4.07 -3.32
N ARG A 46 -15.29 -4.12 -3.23
CA ARG A 46 -16.12 -2.91 -2.99
C ARG A 46 -15.75 -2.14 -1.73
N ARG A 47 -15.27 -2.83 -0.71
CA ARG A 47 -14.94 -2.21 0.58
C ARG A 47 -13.58 -1.48 0.56
N PHE A 48 -12.79 -1.66 -0.49
CA PHE A 48 -11.45 -1.10 -0.54
C PHE A 48 -11.41 0.18 -1.37
N ALA A 49 -10.59 1.16 -0.93
CA ALA A 49 -10.25 2.34 -1.70
C ALA A 49 -8.96 2.12 -2.50
N GLY A 50 -8.12 1.20 -2.03
CA GLY A 50 -6.90 0.77 -2.70
C GLY A 50 -6.60 -0.68 -2.37
N TYR A 51 -5.74 -1.29 -3.17
CA TYR A 51 -5.35 -2.69 -2.97
C TYR A 51 -3.95 -2.88 -3.52
N THR A 52 -3.10 -3.54 -2.74
CA THR A 52 -1.73 -3.82 -3.17
C THR A 52 -1.62 -5.24 -3.69
N MET A 53 -1.16 -5.36 -4.93
CA MET A 53 -0.87 -6.62 -5.59
C MET A 53 0.52 -6.47 -6.19
N TRP A 54 1.54 -6.65 -5.34
CA TRP A 54 2.92 -6.36 -5.73
C TRP A 54 3.25 -6.90 -7.12
N PRO A 55 3.86 -6.11 -8.00
CA PRO A 55 4.39 -4.75 -7.78
C PRO A 55 3.39 -3.63 -8.00
N LEU A 56 2.10 -3.93 -8.07
CA LEU A 56 1.06 -2.97 -8.41
C LEU A 56 0.35 -2.47 -7.18
N ILE A 57 0.08 -1.16 -7.16
CA ILE A 57 -0.87 -0.53 -6.25
C ILE A 57 -2.08 -0.17 -7.10
N LEU A 58 -3.25 -0.71 -6.77
CA LEU A 58 -4.48 -0.48 -7.50
C LEU A 58 -5.33 0.52 -6.73
N LEU A 59 -5.81 1.56 -7.41
CA LEU A 59 -6.63 2.61 -6.79
C LEU A 59 -8.02 2.64 -7.39
N ARG A 60 -9.03 2.82 -6.52
CA ARG A 60 -10.42 2.99 -6.94
C ARG A 60 -10.63 4.36 -7.58
N GLU A 61 -10.01 5.40 -7.04
CA GLU A 61 -10.11 6.76 -7.54
C GLU A 61 -8.83 7.18 -8.24
N PRO A 62 -8.89 8.19 -9.13
CA PRO A 62 -7.67 8.72 -9.76
C PRO A 62 -6.69 9.20 -8.70
N LEU A 63 -5.40 9.20 -9.03
CA LEU A 63 -4.35 9.58 -8.07
C LEU A 63 -4.58 10.97 -7.46
N HIS A 64 -5.02 11.94 -8.26
CA HIS A 64 -5.25 13.30 -7.77
C HIS A 64 -6.42 13.41 -6.78
N GLU A 65 -7.28 12.38 -6.71
CA GLU A 65 -8.37 12.28 -5.74
C GLU A 65 -8.04 11.31 -4.61
N THR A 66 -6.83 10.78 -4.58
CA THR A 66 -6.38 9.81 -3.59
C THR A 66 -5.49 10.49 -2.57
N SER A 67 -5.74 10.24 -1.28
CA SER A 67 -4.94 10.84 -0.22
C SER A 67 -3.53 10.28 -0.19
N ASP A 68 -2.58 11.09 0.29
CA ASP A 68 -1.22 10.61 0.55
C ASP A 68 -1.21 9.51 1.62
N ASP A 69 -2.15 9.55 2.56
CA ASP A 69 -2.29 8.49 3.57
C ASP A 69 -2.58 7.14 2.92
N LEU A 70 -3.48 7.11 1.93
CA LEU A 70 -3.79 5.85 1.25
C LEU A 70 -2.59 5.34 0.46
N VAL A 71 -1.87 6.21 -0.24
CA VAL A 71 -0.67 5.81 -0.96
C VAL A 71 0.37 5.26 0.01
N CYS A 72 0.56 5.91 1.16
CA CYS A 72 1.49 5.44 2.20
C CYS A 72 1.06 4.07 2.73
N HIS A 73 -0.22 3.87 2.99
CA HIS A 73 -0.77 2.60 3.45
C HIS A 73 -0.47 1.47 2.47
N GLU A 74 -0.76 1.69 1.18
CA GLU A 74 -0.53 0.68 0.16
C GLU A 74 0.97 0.43 -0.07
N LEU A 75 1.79 1.48 -0.02
CA LEU A 75 3.23 1.31 -0.15
C LEU A 75 3.81 0.53 1.05
N CYS A 76 3.23 0.69 2.23
CA CYS A 76 3.62 -0.12 3.38
C CYS A 76 3.38 -1.61 3.10
N HIS A 77 2.27 -1.96 2.45
CA HIS A 77 2.02 -3.34 2.04
C HIS A 77 3.06 -3.83 1.03
N VAL A 78 3.49 -2.96 0.09
CA VAL A 78 4.59 -3.30 -0.81
C VAL A 78 5.85 -3.62 -0.01
N TRP A 79 6.17 -2.79 0.98
CA TRP A 79 7.34 -2.98 1.84
C TRP A 79 7.26 -4.32 2.59
N GLN A 80 6.09 -4.64 3.12
CA GLN A 80 5.85 -5.92 3.79
C GLN A 80 6.06 -7.10 2.82
N MET A 81 5.56 -6.99 1.60
CA MET A 81 5.71 -8.04 0.59
C MET A 81 7.16 -8.21 0.14
N GLN A 82 7.94 -7.13 0.11
CA GLN A 82 9.36 -7.22 -0.24
C GLN A 82 10.15 -8.01 0.81
N HIS A 83 9.70 -8.02 2.06
CA HIS A 83 10.36 -8.73 3.15
C HIS A 83 9.69 -10.06 3.49
N HIS A 84 8.39 -10.20 3.20
CA HIS A 84 7.62 -11.42 3.50
C HIS A 84 6.73 -11.77 2.31
N PRO A 85 7.32 -12.17 1.17
CA PRO A 85 6.56 -12.34 -0.08
C PRO A 85 5.50 -13.43 -0.04
N LEU A 86 5.66 -14.45 0.83
CA LEU A 86 4.68 -15.52 0.96
C LEU A 86 3.88 -15.39 2.24
N ARG A 87 4.54 -15.06 3.35
CA ARG A 87 3.88 -14.97 4.66
C ARG A 87 2.79 -13.90 4.67
N MET A 88 3.08 -12.74 4.10
CA MET A 88 2.15 -11.62 4.13
C MET A 88 0.85 -11.93 3.37
N PRO A 89 0.88 -12.31 2.07
CA PRO A 89 -0.37 -12.63 1.38
C PRO A 89 -1.09 -13.84 1.95
N LEU A 90 -0.36 -14.88 2.38
CA LEU A 90 -1.00 -16.07 2.94
C LEU A 90 -1.72 -15.78 4.25
N SER A 91 -1.23 -14.83 5.05
CA SER A 91 -1.86 -14.48 6.32
C SER A 91 -3.30 -13.98 6.13
N TYR A 92 -3.62 -13.37 5.00
CA TYR A 92 -4.98 -12.90 4.73
C TYR A 92 -5.97 -14.03 4.48
N LEU A 93 -5.49 -15.21 4.09
CA LEU A 93 -6.36 -16.36 3.86
C LEU A 93 -6.94 -16.90 5.15
N TYR A 94 -6.18 -16.92 6.25
CA TYR A 94 -6.64 -17.50 7.50
C TYR A 94 -6.82 -16.52 8.65
N ARG A 95 -6.30 -15.29 8.54
CA ARG A 95 -6.50 -14.27 9.59
C ARG A 95 -7.50 -13.19 9.18
N GLY A 96 -7.91 -13.19 7.92
CA GLY A 96 -8.83 -12.17 7.41
C GLY A 96 -8.14 -10.83 7.21
N TYR A 97 -8.95 -9.76 7.08
CA TYR A 97 -8.45 -8.44 6.71
C TYR A 97 -8.27 -7.51 7.92
N SER A 98 -9.36 -7.23 8.64
CA SER A 98 -9.37 -6.16 9.65
C SER A 98 -8.36 -6.37 10.78
N ALA A 99 -8.25 -7.60 11.27
CA ALA A 99 -7.39 -7.94 12.39
C ALA A 99 -6.05 -8.51 11.96
N ASN A 100 -5.76 -8.49 10.66
CA ASN A 100 -4.51 -9.01 10.14
C ASN A 100 -3.34 -8.16 10.66
N PRO A 101 -2.26 -8.78 11.19
CA PRO A 101 -1.12 -8.02 11.73
C PRO A 101 -0.48 -7.07 10.74
N TYR A 102 -0.42 -7.43 9.46
CA TYR A 102 0.15 -6.56 8.42
C TYR A 102 -0.74 -5.35 8.16
N GLU A 103 -2.05 -5.53 8.24
CA GLU A 103 -2.99 -4.42 8.10
C GLU A 103 -2.90 -3.48 9.30
N VAL A 104 -2.80 -4.03 10.50
CA VAL A 104 -2.62 -3.24 11.73
C VAL A 104 -1.33 -2.43 11.64
N GLU A 105 -0.24 -3.07 11.19
CA GLU A 105 1.06 -2.40 11.03
C GLU A 105 0.97 -1.26 10.02
N ALA A 106 0.32 -1.48 8.88
CA ALA A 106 0.20 -0.46 7.84
C ALA A 106 -0.61 0.74 8.34
N ARG A 107 -1.71 0.51 9.06
CA ARG A 107 -2.50 1.58 9.64
C ARG A 107 -1.70 2.36 10.69
N ALA A 108 -0.94 1.66 11.51
CA ALA A 108 -0.09 2.29 12.52
C ALA A 108 1.02 3.13 11.86
N ALA A 109 1.60 2.65 10.76
CA ALA A 109 2.62 3.38 10.02
C ALA A 109 2.09 4.70 9.46
N VAL A 110 0.88 4.68 8.92
CA VAL A 110 0.23 5.90 8.41
C VAL A 110 0.01 6.88 9.57
N ASP A 111 -0.56 6.40 10.68
CA ASP A 111 -0.84 7.25 11.84
C ASP A 111 0.43 7.86 12.43
N ALA A 112 1.49 7.08 12.53
CA ALA A 112 2.76 7.53 13.12
C ALA A 112 3.47 8.59 12.27
N THR A 113 3.20 8.61 10.96
CA THR A 113 3.89 9.52 10.01
C THR A 113 3.01 10.64 9.51
N ARG A 114 1.74 10.67 9.93
CA ARG A 114 0.81 11.76 9.58
C ARG A 114 1.19 13.01 10.33
N ARG A 115 1.11 14.15 9.63
CA ARG A 115 1.43 15.46 10.22
C ARG A 115 0.24 16.38 10.19
#